data_b88438e77fd7925454913ac0b1663bb6
#
_entry.id   b88438e77fd7925454913ac0b1663bb6
#
_cell.length_a   1.000
_cell.length_b   1.000
_cell.length_c   1.000
_cell.angle_alpha   90.00
_cell.angle_beta   90.00
_cell.angle_gamma   90.00
#
_symmetry.space_group_name_H-M   'P 1'
#
loop_
_entity.id
_entity.type
_entity.pdbx_description
1 polymer ?
#
loop_
_entity_poly.entity_id
_entity_poly.type
_entity_poly.pdbx_seq_one_letter_code
_entity_poly.pdbx_strand_id
1 'polypeptide(L)'
;MTYSFNQPTNDPQQWYWFKEGLTKEEVSKIIKLASELPVERATTIGSDGEAIEGNDPEGVRSSMVKWVPQNRDWDWLYKRLIGFAEESNNNLWQFDLHSAPEQIQYTEYYAHENGHYDWHQDIGPGELPSRRKVSITIQLSDSDEYEGGELQITSGGDTSNDWGATTCPRG
;
A
#
# COMPACT_ATOMS: atom_id res chain seq x y z
N MET A 1 29.30 -20.83 -34.01
CA MET A 1 29.33 -20.51 -32.55
C MET A 1 28.14 -19.61 -32.26
N THR A 2 27.28 -20.01 -31.34
CA THR A 2 26.12 -19.21 -30.92
C THR A 2 26.46 -18.61 -29.58
N TYR A 3 26.43 -17.28 -29.47
CA TYR A 3 26.61 -16.59 -28.19
C TYR A 3 25.23 -16.38 -27.58
N SER A 4 24.99 -16.91 -26.40
CA SER A 4 23.76 -16.66 -25.63
C SER A 4 24.07 -15.69 -24.49
N PHE A 5 23.21 -14.71 -24.30
CA PHE A 5 23.23 -13.90 -23.09
C PHE A 5 22.62 -14.72 -21.95
N ASN A 6 23.27 -14.73 -20.78
CA ASN A 6 22.62 -15.20 -19.57
C ASN A 6 21.49 -14.22 -19.28
N GLN A 7 20.27 -14.65 -19.53
CA GLN A 7 19.11 -13.92 -19.04
C GLN A 7 19.16 -13.95 -17.53
N PRO A 8 18.91 -12.83 -16.82
CA PRO A 8 18.70 -12.87 -15.39
C PRO A 8 17.57 -13.87 -15.12
N THR A 9 17.84 -14.87 -14.31
CA THR A 9 16.85 -15.88 -13.94
C THR A 9 15.91 -15.41 -12.83
N ASN A 10 16.09 -14.20 -12.35
CA ASN A 10 15.28 -13.61 -11.30
C ASN A 10 14.17 -12.79 -11.96
N ASP A 11 12.94 -13.05 -11.57
CA ASP A 11 11.85 -12.12 -11.79
C ASP A 11 12.24 -10.75 -11.26
N PRO A 12 11.91 -9.66 -11.97
CA PRO A 12 12.22 -8.33 -11.49
C PRO A 12 11.60 -8.15 -10.10
N GLN A 13 12.39 -7.75 -9.14
CA GLN A 13 11.91 -7.50 -7.78
C GLN A 13 10.80 -6.46 -7.82
N GLN A 14 9.64 -6.81 -7.29
CA GLN A 14 8.43 -5.99 -7.36
C GLN A 14 8.23 -5.11 -6.15
N TRP A 15 9.04 -5.27 -5.10
CA TRP A 15 8.93 -4.52 -3.87
C TRP A 15 10.29 -4.07 -3.37
N TYR A 16 10.29 -2.95 -2.65
CA TYR A 16 11.43 -2.35 -1.97
C TYR A 16 11.06 -2.11 -0.50
N TRP A 17 11.96 -2.41 0.38
CA TRP A 17 11.71 -2.41 1.81
C TRP A 17 12.57 -1.37 2.53
N PHE A 18 11.93 -0.56 3.35
CA PHE A 18 12.59 0.35 4.28
C PHE A 18 12.36 -0.13 5.70
N LYS A 19 13.37 -0.74 6.32
CA LYS A 19 13.29 -1.07 7.73
C LYS A 19 13.41 0.20 8.55
N GLU A 20 12.47 0.41 9.50
CA GLU A 20 12.45 1.60 10.35
C GLU A 20 12.49 2.93 9.54
N GLY A 21 11.78 2.97 8.42
CA GLY A 21 11.73 4.14 7.53
C GLY A 21 11.17 5.40 8.21
N LEU A 22 10.35 5.24 9.25
CA LEU A 22 9.87 6.30 10.13
C LEU A 22 10.37 6.07 11.56
N THR A 23 10.63 7.16 12.27
CA THR A 23 10.95 7.09 13.70
C THR A 23 9.68 6.87 14.53
N LYS A 24 9.83 6.40 15.78
CA LYS A 24 8.68 6.24 16.70
C LYS A 24 7.93 7.55 16.96
N GLU A 25 8.65 8.67 16.98
CA GLU A 25 8.09 10.01 17.12
C GLU A 25 7.26 10.39 15.88
N GLU A 26 7.75 10.07 14.67
CA GLU A 26 7.02 10.29 13.43
C GLU A 26 5.75 9.44 13.39
N VAL A 27 5.83 8.15 13.76
CA VAL A 27 4.67 7.26 13.86
C VAL A 27 3.64 7.80 14.86
N SER A 28 4.07 8.14 16.07
CA SER A 28 3.19 8.72 17.11
C SER A 28 2.53 10.02 16.63
N LYS A 29 3.26 10.85 15.91
CA LYS A 29 2.73 12.09 15.31
C LYS A 29 1.67 11.80 14.27
N ILE A 30 1.90 10.81 13.38
CA ILE A 30 0.91 10.40 12.37
C ILE A 30 -0.38 9.96 13.05
N ILE A 31 -0.29 9.03 14.00
CA ILE A 31 -1.45 8.49 14.72
C ILE A 31 -2.23 9.60 15.41
N LYS A 32 -1.53 10.50 16.11
CA LYS A 32 -2.16 11.63 16.80
C LYS A 32 -2.90 12.55 15.83
N LEU A 33 -2.27 12.97 14.74
CA LEU A 33 -2.90 13.85 13.76
C LEU A 33 -4.07 13.15 13.04
N ALA A 34 -3.90 11.87 12.72
CA ALA A 34 -4.94 11.07 12.05
C ALA A 34 -6.16 10.83 12.98
N SER A 35 -5.99 10.84 14.30
CA SER A 35 -7.12 10.69 15.23
C SER A 35 -8.14 11.84 15.14
N GLU A 36 -7.72 13.00 14.64
CA GLU A 36 -8.56 14.20 14.48
C GLU A 36 -9.25 14.27 13.11
N LEU A 37 -8.88 13.38 12.16
CA LEU A 37 -9.46 13.37 10.83
C LEU A 37 -10.84 12.68 10.81
N PRO A 38 -11.74 13.12 9.93
CA PRO A 38 -12.99 12.42 9.68
C PRO A 38 -12.74 10.98 9.25
N VAL A 39 -13.50 10.06 9.82
CA VAL A 39 -13.43 8.63 9.50
C VAL A 39 -14.62 8.23 8.64
N GLU A 40 -14.38 7.37 7.68
CA GLU A 40 -15.41 6.78 6.83
C GLU A 40 -15.12 5.30 6.57
N ARG A 41 -16.13 4.56 6.13
CA ARG A 41 -15.94 3.20 5.64
C ARG A 41 -15.16 3.24 4.33
N ALA A 42 -14.18 2.33 4.21
CA ALA A 42 -13.50 2.16 2.93
C ALA A 42 -14.46 1.65 1.87
N THR A 43 -14.28 2.14 0.64
CA THR A 43 -14.98 1.62 -0.53
C THR A 43 -13.99 0.92 -1.45
N THR A 44 -14.49 -0.02 -2.24
CA THR A 44 -13.77 -0.61 -3.37
C THR A 44 -14.49 -0.28 -4.65
N ILE A 45 -13.80 -0.33 -5.78
CA ILE A 45 -14.44 -0.13 -7.08
C ILE A 45 -14.66 -1.50 -7.69
N GLY A 46 -15.90 -1.83 -7.98
CA GLY A 46 -16.28 -3.05 -8.68
C GLY A 46 -15.79 -3.09 -10.12
N SER A 47 -15.87 -4.24 -10.75
CA SER A 47 -15.49 -4.43 -12.16
C SER A 47 -16.30 -3.58 -13.14
N ASP A 48 -17.48 -3.11 -12.72
CA ASP A 48 -18.38 -2.20 -13.44
C ASP A 48 -18.04 -0.71 -13.23
N GLY A 49 -17.06 -0.40 -12.36
CA GLY A 49 -16.65 0.95 -12.02
C GLY A 49 -17.50 1.63 -10.94
N GLU A 50 -18.48 0.94 -10.37
CA GLU A 50 -19.30 1.45 -9.28
C GLU A 50 -18.60 1.23 -7.93
N ALA A 51 -18.82 2.16 -7.00
CA ALA A 51 -18.28 2.05 -5.64
C ALA A 51 -19.08 1.01 -4.85
N ILE A 52 -18.36 0.04 -4.29
CA ILE A 52 -18.91 -0.97 -3.39
C ILE A 52 -18.51 -0.55 -1.97
N GLU A 53 -19.49 -0.36 -1.08
CA GLU A 53 -19.18 -0.11 0.33
C GLU A 53 -18.49 -1.34 0.94
N GLY A 54 -17.28 -1.12 1.46
CA GLY A 54 -16.46 -2.15 2.07
C GLY A 54 -16.92 -2.49 3.48
N ASN A 55 -18.06 -3.12 3.61
CA ASN A 55 -18.60 -3.51 4.92
C ASN A 55 -19.10 -4.95 4.95
N ASP A 56 -18.68 -5.76 4.01
CA ASP A 56 -19.00 -7.17 3.99
C ASP A 56 -17.86 -7.94 4.66
N PRO A 57 -18.11 -8.61 5.82
CA PRO A 57 -17.10 -9.49 6.44
C PRO A 57 -16.66 -10.64 5.53
N GLU A 58 -17.45 -10.96 4.52
CA GLU A 58 -17.15 -11.93 3.45
C GLU A 58 -16.77 -11.24 2.13
N GLY A 59 -16.71 -9.89 2.11
CA GLY A 59 -16.40 -9.08 0.94
C GLY A 59 -14.90 -8.88 0.71
N VAL A 60 -14.57 -8.08 -0.29
CA VAL A 60 -13.16 -7.81 -0.69
C VAL A 60 -12.44 -6.97 0.35
N ARG A 61 -13.14 -6.14 1.13
CA ARG A 61 -12.52 -5.21 2.08
C ARG A 61 -13.43 -4.91 3.27
N SER A 62 -12.85 -4.95 4.47
CA SER A 62 -13.45 -4.43 5.71
C SER A 62 -12.44 -3.56 6.43
N SER A 63 -12.57 -2.24 6.33
CA SER A 63 -11.67 -1.28 6.99
C SER A 63 -12.29 0.11 7.12
N MET A 64 -11.75 0.89 8.05
CA MET A 64 -12.04 2.32 8.18
C MET A 64 -10.91 3.13 7.58
N VAL A 65 -11.23 4.24 6.95
CA VAL A 65 -10.25 5.11 6.32
C VAL A 65 -10.42 6.57 6.75
N LYS A 66 -9.31 7.27 6.73
CA LYS A 66 -9.22 8.72 6.93
C LYS A 66 -8.32 9.27 5.83
N TRP A 67 -8.77 10.28 5.15
CA TRP A 67 -7.99 10.92 4.08
C TRP A 67 -7.11 12.02 4.65
N VAL A 68 -5.81 11.83 4.52
CA VAL A 68 -4.82 12.79 5.01
C VAL A 68 -4.77 13.99 4.06
N PRO A 69 -5.10 15.20 4.52
CA PRO A 69 -5.17 16.36 3.62
C PRO A 69 -3.78 16.83 3.20
N GLN A 70 -3.67 17.30 1.97
CA GLN A 70 -2.45 17.93 1.44
C GLN A 70 -2.33 19.37 1.95
N ASN A 71 -1.95 19.53 3.21
CA ASN A 71 -1.82 20.83 3.86
C ASN A 71 -0.50 20.94 4.63
N ARG A 72 -0.27 22.08 5.29
CA ARG A 72 0.99 22.39 5.98
C ARG A 72 1.33 21.41 7.11
N ASP A 73 0.33 20.88 7.79
CA ASP A 73 0.55 19.99 8.95
C ASP A 73 1.05 18.62 8.52
N TRP A 74 0.70 18.20 7.30
CA TRP A 74 1.04 16.92 6.72
C TRP A 74 2.12 16.98 5.62
N ASP A 75 2.54 18.18 5.20
CA ASP A 75 3.55 18.37 4.13
C ASP A 75 4.83 17.57 4.37
N TRP A 76 5.26 17.47 5.61
CA TRP A 76 6.44 16.68 5.98
C TRP A 76 6.28 15.18 5.64
N LEU A 77 5.08 14.60 5.86
CA LEU A 77 4.82 13.20 5.55
C LEU A 77 4.79 12.97 4.04
N TYR A 78 4.09 13.82 3.30
CA TYR A 78 4.09 13.75 1.83
C TYR A 78 5.51 13.79 1.26
N LYS A 79 6.35 14.71 1.73
CA LYS A 79 7.75 14.81 1.32
C LYS A 79 8.55 13.56 1.68
N ARG A 80 8.30 13.00 2.87
CA ARG A 80 8.97 11.77 3.31
C ARG A 80 8.65 10.60 2.39
N LEU A 81 7.37 10.42 2.05
CA LEU A 81 6.93 9.33 1.17
C LEU A 81 7.40 9.51 -0.28
N ILE A 82 7.39 10.73 -0.78
CA ILE A 82 7.98 11.02 -2.10
C ILE A 82 9.46 10.62 -2.10
N GLY A 83 10.21 10.95 -1.05
CA GLY A 83 11.61 10.54 -0.92
C GLY A 83 11.80 9.02 -0.96
N PHE A 84 10.94 8.25 -0.29
CA PHE A 84 10.96 6.78 -0.37
C PHE A 84 10.63 6.27 -1.78
N ALA A 85 9.64 6.85 -2.44
CA ALA A 85 9.30 6.50 -3.82
C ALA A 85 10.46 6.78 -4.78
N GLU A 86 11.10 7.94 -4.66
CA GLU A 86 12.26 8.32 -5.48
C GLU A 86 13.45 7.38 -5.24
N GLU A 87 13.79 7.09 -3.98
CA GLU A 87 14.90 6.21 -3.63
C GLU A 87 14.67 4.79 -4.17
N SER A 88 13.51 4.21 -3.90
CA SER A 88 13.18 2.85 -4.39
C SER A 88 13.14 2.78 -5.91
N ASN A 89 12.54 3.78 -6.56
CA ASN A 89 12.46 3.85 -8.01
C ASN A 89 13.83 3.98 -8.66
N ASN A 90 14.71 4.82 -8.12
CA ASN A 90 16.07 5.00 -8.63
C ASN A 90 16.92 3.72 -8.47
N ASN A 91 16.69 2.97 -7.39
CA ASN A 91 17.45 1.75 -7.13
C ASN A 91 16.93 0.54 -7.88
N LEU A 92 15.65 0.50 -8.24
CA LEU A 92 15.02 -0.75 -8.69
C LEU A 92 14.30 -0.64 -10.04
N TRP A 93 13.35 0.28 -10.20
CA TRP A 93 12.42 0.25 -11.33
C TRP A 93 12.71 1.27 -12.43
N GLN A 94 13.21 2.43 -12.09
CA GLN A 94 13.52 3.53 -13.01
C GLN A 94 12.30 3.99 -13.85
N PHE A 95 11.11 3.98 -13.25
CA PHE A 95 9.92 4.54 -13.87
C PHE A 95 10.06 6.07 -14.02
N ASP A 96 9.43 6.61 -15.04
CA ASP A 96 9.26 8.05 -15.20
C ASP A 96 8.10 8.51 -14.29
N LEU A 97 8.42 8.99 -13.10
CA LEU A 97 7.47 9.44 -12.10
C LEU A 97 7.27 10.96 -12.21
N HIS A 98 6.03 11.41 -12.36
CA HIS A 98 5.72 12.83 -12.54
C HIS A 98 5.11 13.49 -11.30
N SER A 99 4.21 12.82 -10.62
CA SER A 99 3.46 13.42 -9.50
C SER A 99 2.82 12.36 -8.60
N ALA A 100 2.46 12.77 -7.40
CA ALA A 100 1.65 12.01 -6.46
C ALA A 100 0.37 12.83 -6.13
N PRO A 101 -0.65 12.82 -7.00
CA PRO A 101 -1.80 13.69 -6.87
C PRO A 101 -2.82 13.20 -5.84
N GLU A 102 -2.73 11.94 -5.43
CA GLU A 102 -3.70 11.33 -4.53
C GLU A 102 -3.39 11.63 -3.06
N GLN A 103 -4.44 11.69 -2.25
CA GLN A 103 -4.27 11.80 -0.81
C GLN A 103 -3.78 10.49 -0.22
N ILE A 104 -2.98 10.60 0.84
CA ILE A 104 -2.58 9.44 1.64
C ILE A 104 -3.81 8.92 2.37
N GLN A 105 -4.00 7.61 2.34
CA GLN A 105 -5.04 6.92 3.07
C GLN A 105 -4.47 6.40 4.39
N TYR A 106 -4.99 6.86 5.52
CA TYR A 106 -4.76 6.27 6.83
C TYR A 106 -5.84 5.22 7.06
N THR A 107 -5.44 3.97 7.24
CA THR A 107 -6.38 2.83 7.29
C THR A 107 -6.32 2.13 8.64
N GLU A 108 -7.48 1.81 9.19
CA GLU A 108 -7.63 1.04 10.42
C GLU A 108 -8.40 -0.25 10.12
N TYR A 109 -7.81 -1.37 10.51
CA TYR A 109 -8.41 -2.70 10.44
C TYR A 109 -8.74 -3.18 11.85
N TYR A 110 -9.99 -3.48 12.12
CA TYR A 110 -10.43 -3.92 13.44
C TYR A 110 -10.68 -5.43 13.47
N ALA A 111 -10.08 -6.13 14.44
CA ALA A 111 -10.24 -7.57 14.61
C ALA A 111 -11.70 -7.97 14.85
N HIS A 112 -12.46 -7.18 15.61
CA HIS A 112 -13.87 -7.44 15.90
C HIS A 112 -14.81 -7.27 14.69
N GLU A 113 -14.33 -6.65 13.62
CA GLU A 113 -15.03 -6.52 12.33
C GLU A 113 -14.43 -7.45 11.26
N ASN A 114 -13.57 -8.39 11.66
CA ASN A 114 -12.82 -9.21 10.72
C ASN A 114 -12.11 -8.36 9.65
N GLY A 115 -11.43 -7.28 10.10
CA GLY A 115 -10.82 -6.27 9.22
C GLY A 115 -9.82 -6.90 8.26
N HIS A 116 -10.02 -6.69 6.98
CA HIS A 116 -9.18 -7.25 5.92
C HIS A 116 -9.25 -6.43 4.64
N TYR A 117 -8.32 -6.70 3.74
CA TYR A 117 -8.38 -6.31 2.35
C TYR A 117 -7.82 -7.46 1.52
N ASP A 118 -8.66 -8.07 0.71
CA ASP A 118 -8.31 -9.22 -0.10
C ASP A 118 -7.39 -8.85 -1.27
N TRP A 119 -6.94 -9.86 -1.99
CA TRP A 119 -6.07 -9.69 -3.15
C TRP A 119 -6.66 -8.72 -4.17
N HIS A 120 -5.89 -7.71 -4.50
CA HIS A 120 -6.29 -6.68 -5.46
C HIS A 120 -5.07 -6.11 -6.17
N GLN A 121 -5.33 -5.32 -7.20
CA GLN A 121 -4.33 -4.50 -7.87
C GLN A 121 -4.59 -3.03 -7.54
N ASP A 122 -3.55 -2.28 -7.23
CA ASP A 122 -3.66 -0.84 -6.98
C ASP A 122 -3.87 -0.03 -8.27
N ILE A 123 -3.54 -0.60 -9.41
CA ILE A 123 -3.86 -0.03 -10.72
C ILE A 123 -5.31 -0.38 -11.08
N GLY A 124 -6.05 0.60 -11.57
CA GLY A 124 -7.46 0.41 -11.88
C GLY A 124 -7.96 1.32 -12.99
N PRO A 125 -9.25 1.20 -13.36
CA PRO A 125 -9.88 2.09 -14.32
C PRO A 125 -9.95 3.53 -13.77
N GLY A 126 -9.99 4.50 -14.67
CA GLY A 126 -10.06 5.92 -14.33
C GLY A 126 -8.75 6.66 -14.56
N GLU A 127 -8.80 7.98 -14.53
CA GLU A 127 -7.66 8.80 -14.94
C GLU A 127 -6.46 8.66 -13.99
N LEU A 128 -6.68 8.74 -12.68
CA LEU A 128 -5.61 8.64 -11.69
C LEU A 128 -5.20 7.19 -11.41
N PRO A 129 -6.12 6.24 -11.12
CA PRO A 129 -5.74 4.87 -10.83
C PRO A 129 -4.98 4.17 -11.98
N SER A 130 -5.29 4.49 -13.24
CA SER A 130 -4.59 3.90 -14.39
C SER A 130 -3.13 4.34 -14.55
N ARG A 131 -2.73 5.41 -13.87
CA ARG A 131 -1.37 5.98 -13.92
C ARG A 131 -0.49 5.57 -12.76
N ARG A 132 -1.02 4.88 -11.76
CA ARG A 132 -0.24 4.43 -10.60
C ARG A 132 0.92 3.52 -11.04
N LYS A 133 2.12 3.83 -10.58
CA LYS A 133 3.34 3.05 -10.87
C LYS A 133 3.98 2.49 -9.61
N VAL A 134 3.83 3.19 -8.50
CA VAL A 134 4.39 2.81 -7.20
C VAL A 134 3.31 2.98 -6.15
N SER A 135 3.11 1.95 -5.34
CA SER A 135 2.27 1.99 -4.14
C SER A 135 3.16 1.90 -2.91
N ILE A 136 2.80 2.62 -1.86
CA ILE A 136 3.54 2.63 -0.61
C ILE A 136 2.60 2.22 0.51
N THR A 137 2.98 1.20 1.25
CA THR A 137 2.32 0.80 2.49
C THR A 137 3.26 1.03 3.66
N ILE A 138 2.75 1.63 4.73
CA ILE A 138 3.49 1.86 5.97
C ILE A 138 2.75 1.18 7.10
N GLN A 139 3.43 0.28 7.79
CA GLN A 139 2.93 -0.33 9.00
C GLN A 139 3.20 0.62 10.18
N LEU A 140 2.13 1.04 10.86
CA LEU A 140 2.19 1.98 11.97
C LEU A 140 2.02 1.31 13.34
N SER A 141 1.36 0.15 13.40
CA SER A 141 1.22 -0.63 14.63
C SER A 141 2.46 -1.48 14.88
N ASP A 142 2.90 -1.58 16.11
CA ASP A 142 3.97 -2.50 16.50
C ASP A 142 3.55 -3.96 16.26
N SER A 143 4.50 -4.80 15.84
CA SER A 143 4.23 -6.19 15.43
C SER A 143 3.69 -7.09 16.55
N ASP A 144 3.88 -6.72 17.80
CA ASP A 144 3.41 -7.43 19.00
C ASP A 144 2.06 -6.90 19.51
N GLU A 145 1.48 -5.87 18.89
CA GLU A 145 0.16 -5.34 19.25
C GLU A 145 -1.00 -6.08 18.56
N TYR A 146 -0.72 -6.94 17.56
CA TYR A 146 -1.77 -7.63 16.80
C TYR A 146 -1.30 -8.99 16.25
N GLU A 147 -2.27 -9.85 15.96
CA GLU A 147 -2.10 -11.13 15.26
C GLU A 147 -2.83 -11.10 13.91
N GLY A 148 -2.30 -11.77 12.90
CA GLY A 148 -2.84 -11.70 11.54
C GLY A 148 -2.49 -10.38 10.84
N GLY A 149 -3.24 -10.00 9.83
CA GLY A 149 -3.07 -8.73 9.09
C GLY A 149 -1.76 -8.64 8.31
N GLU A 150 -1.22 -9.76 7.87
CA GLU A 150 -0.01 -9.81 7.07
C GLU A 150 -0.22 -9.11 5.73
N LEU A 151 0.69 -8.21 5.37
CA LEU A 151 0.79 -7.70 4.01
C LEU A 151 1.47 -8.75 3.13
N GLN A 152 0.77 -9.19 2.10
CA GLN A 152 1.27 -10.15 1.12
C GLN A 152 1.34 -9.53 -0.27
N ILE A 153 2.38 -9.84 -1.02
CA ILE A 153 2.58 -9.38 -2.40
C ILE A 153 2.80 -10.60 -3.29
N THR A 154 2.12 -10.65 -4.43
CA THR A 154 2.32 -11.68 -5.44
C THR A 154 2.58 -11.07 -6.82
N SER A 155 3.41 -11.73 -7.61
CA SER A 155 3.64 -11.39 -9.02
C SER A 155 2.68 -12.10 -9.98
N GLY A 156 1.89 -13.06 -9.47
CA GLY A 156 0.99 -13.88 -10.27
C GLY A 156 -0.45 -13.40 -10.23
N GLY A 157 -1.18 -13.54 -11.34
CA GLY A 157 -2.61 -13.23 -11.42
C GLY A 157 -3.51 -14.30 -10.81
N ASP A 158 -2.99 -15.46 -10.41
CA ASP A 158 -3.75 -16.53 -9.76
C ASP A 158 -3.42 -16.58 -8.28
N THR A 159 -4.32 -16.02 -7.48
CA THR A 159 -4.24 -15.99 -6.02
C THR A 159 -4.88 -17.21 -5.36
N SER A 160 -5.42 -18.16 -6.14
CA SER A 160 -6.09 -19.37 -5.63
C SER A 160 -5.12 -20.40 -5.04
N ASN A 161 -3.81 -20.25 -5.31
CA ASN A 161 -2.75 -21.06 -4.75
C ASN A 161 -1.63 -20.12 -4.28
N ASP A 162 -1.08 -20.31 -3.11
CA ASP A 162 0.04 -19.55 -2.47
C ASP A 162 1.36 -19.52 -3.28
N TRP A 163 1.30 -19.69 -4.60
CA TRP A 163 2.45 -19.78 -5.47
C TRP A 163 3.05 -18.39 -5.73
N GLY A 164 4.08 -18.08 -4.98
CA GLY A 164 4.88 -16.88 -5.17
C GLY A 164 4.44 -15.66 -4.34
N ALA A 165 3.50 -15.82 -3.42
CA ALA A 165 3.20 -14.76 -2.48
C ALA A 165 4.38 -14.55 -1.51
N THR A 166 4.80 -13.31 -1.36
CA THR A 166 5.80 -12.90 -0.37
C THR A 166 5.09 -12.18 0.77
N THR A 167 5.23 -12.69 1.98
CA THR A 167 4.78 -11.98 3.18
C THR A 167 5.81 -10.92 3.55
N CYS A 168 5.38 -9.67 3.59
CA CYS A 168 6.24 -8.58 4.00
C CYS A 168 6.53 -8.67 5.50
N PRO A 169 7.77 -8.38 5.93
CA PRO A 169 8.09 -8.33 7.35
C PRO A 169 7.20 -7.31 8.07
N ARG A 170 6.80 -7.64 9.28
CA ARG A 170 6.16 -6.65 10.18
C ARG A 170 7.24 -5.68 10.65
N GLY A 171 6.90 -4.40 10.67
CA GLY A 171 7.81 -3.30 11.02
C GLY A 171 8.32 -3.33 12.45
#